data_82fd351e62643dd0ba1ac9e1274fea6c
#
_entry.id   82fd351e62643dd0ba1ac9e1274fea6c
#
_cell.length_a   1.000
_cell.length_b   1.000
_cell.length_c   1.000
_cell.angle_alpha   90.00
_cell.angle_beta   90.00
_cell.angle_gamma   90.00
#
_symmetry.space_group_name_H-M   'P 1'
#
loop_
_entity.id
_entity.type
_entity.pdbx_description
1 polymer ?
#
loop_
_entity_poly.entity_id
_entity_poly.type
_entity_poly.pdbx_seq_one_letter_code
_entity_poly.pdbx_strand_id
1 'polypeptide(L)'
;QPIRGQIGVTRALLADRVTRGPGAYVAPMGDRVVVGATMEPGRRDTTPDEQTGRRMLEAAWRVLGRSPQSLDIQWRAGVRGATADGLPLAGPAPDGESLFMALAPRRNGWLLGPLAGAAVADWIEGRAPSPDAHALDPRRF
;
A
#
# COMPACT_ATOMS: atom_id res chain seq x y z
N GLN A 1 -12.52 -2.08 4.75
CA GLN A 1 -12.04 -1.79 6.11
C GLN A 1 -10.76 -0.94 6.08
N PRO A 2 -10.50 -0.13 7.12
CA PRO A 2 -9.25 0.60 7.24
C PRO A 2 -8.09 -0.34 7.62
N ILE A 3 -6.92 -0.08 7.03
CA ILE A 3 -5.67 -0.76 7.42
C ILE A 3 -4.60 0.32 7.58
N ARG A 4 -4.20 0.56 8.82
CA ARG A 4 -3.08 1.46 9.10
C ARG A 4 -1.78 0.79 8.69
N GLY A 5 -0.85 1.59 8.18
CA GLY A 5 0.52 1.16 7.89
C GLY A 5 1.51 2.24 8.23
N GLN A 6 2.61 1.83 8.85
CA GLN A 6 3.72 2.71 9.19
C GLN A 6 4.95 2.37 8.36
N ILE A 7 5.68 3.39 7.96
CA ILE A 7 6.97 3.31 7.27
C ILE A 7 7.98 4.26 7.91
N GLY A 8 9.24 3.97 7.73
CA GLY A 8 10.35 4.89 8.02
C GLY A 8 10.95 5.44 6.73
N VAL A 9 11.36 6.69 6.74
CA VAL A 9 12.06 7.34 5.63
C VAL A 9 13.37 7.92 6.15
N THR A 10 14.47 7.59 5.51
CA THR A 10 15.81 8.09 5.83
C THR A 10 16.56 8.49 4.56
N ARG A 11 17.58 9.34 4.70
CA ARG A 11 18.55 9.65 3.63
C ARG A 11 19.81 8.79 3.68
N ALA A 12 19.96 7.98 4.73
CA ALA A 12 21.09 7.06 4.79
C ALA A 12 20.99 6.01 3.70
N LEU A 13 22.08 5.79 2.97
CA LEU A 13 22.15 4.77 1.91
C LEU A 13 22.25 3.38 2.55
N LEU A 14 21.11 2.75 2.78
CA LEU A 14 21.03 1.42 3.40
C LEU A 14 21.14 0.28 2.39
N ALA A 15 20.66 0.48 1.19
CA ALA A 15 20.63 -0.50 0.11
C ALA A 15 20.65 0.18 -1.25
N ASP A 16 21.20 -0.49 -2.25
CA ASP A 16 21.22 -0.08 -3.66
C ASP A 16 20.03 -0.65 -4.46
N ARG A 17 19.35 -1.62 -3.90
CA ARG A 17 18.19 -2.30 -4.49
C ARG A 17 17.14 -2.62 -3.43
N VAL A 18 15.92 -2.91 -3.89
CA VAL A 18 14.84 -3.35 -3.00
C VAL A 18 15.22 -4.71 -2.37
N THR A 19 15.31 -4.73 -1.06
CA THR A 19 15.56 -5.94 -0.29
C THR A 19 14.37 -6.23 0.61
N ARG A 20 13.88 -7.45 0.62
CA ARG A 20 12.68 -7.85 1.35
C ARG A 20 12.89 -9.15 2.12
N GLY A 21 12.36 -9.20 3.34
CA GLY A 21 12.39 -10.40 4.17
C GLY A 21 11.33 -10.35 5.28
N PRO A 22 11.40 -11.28 6.24
CA PRO A 22 10.48 -11.31 7.34
C PRO A 22 10.46 -10.01 8.16
N GLY A 23 9.28 -9.42 8.30
CA GLY A 23 9.04 -8.26 9.15
C GLY A 23 9.39 -6.89 8.54
N ALA A 24 10.16 -6.84 7.43
CA ALA A 24 10.48 -5.57 6.79
C ALA A 24 10.86 -5.71 5.31
N TYR A 25 10.85 -4.58 4.63
CA TYR A 25 11.58 -4.34 3.38
C TYR A 25 12.39 -3.04 3.48
N VAL A 26 13.42 -2.93 2.67
CA VAL A 26 14.23 -1.73 2.49
C VAL A 26 14.22 -1.40 1.01
N ALA A 27 13.76 -0.20 0.64
CA ALA A 27 13.59 0.21 -0.74
C ALA A 27 14.24 1.58 -0.99
N PRO A 28 15.29 1.66 -1.83
CA PRO A 28 15.81 2.94 -2.29
C PRO A 28 14.79 3.64 -3.18
N MET A 29 14.60 4.95 -2.98
CA MET A 29 13.70 5.82 -3.73
C MET A 29 14.36 7.19 -3.98
N GLY A 30 15.16 7.28 -5.02
CA GLY A 30 15.95 8.49 -5.32
C GLY A 30 16.98 8.77 -4.23
N ASP A 31 16.91 9.95 -3.61
CA ASP A 31 17.79 10.39 -2.51
C ASP A 31 17.40 9.83 -1.13
N ARG A 32 16.41 8.96 -1.07
CA ARG A 32 15.85 8.42 0.17
C ARG A 32 15.79 6.90 0.15
N VAL A 33 15.69 6.34 1.34
CA VAL A 33 15.41 4.92 1.53
C VAL A 33 14.16 4.78 2.40
N VAL A 34 13.25 3.93 1.98
CA VAL A 34 12.04 3.58 2.73
C VAL A 34 12.23 2.25 3.40
N VAL A 35 11.95 2.21 4.70
CA VAL A 35 11.84 0.99 5.51
C VAL A 35 10.37 0.74 5.81
N GLY A 36 9.84 -0.39 5.46
CA GLY A 36 8.42 -0.68 5.59
C GLY A 36 8.10 -2.15 5.78
N ALA A 37 6.89 -2.44 5.98
CA ALA A 37 5.80 -1.63 6.47
C ALA A 37 4.91 -2.45 7.38
N THR A 38 4.27 -1.81 8.34
CA THR A 38 3.27 -2.47 9.16
C THR A 38 1.95 -2.68 8.42
N MET A 39 1.14 -3.58 8.94
CA MET A 39 -0.25 -3.78 8.55
C MET A 39 -1.09 -3.98 9.80
N GLU A 40 -1.89 -2.99 10.13
CA GLU A 40 -2.68 -2.91 11.35
C GLU A 40 -4.16 -2.76 11.00
N PRO A 41 -4.89 -3.90 10.78
CA PRO A 41 -6.30 -3.86 10.41
C PRO A 41 -7.15 -3.19 11.50
N GLY A 42 -8.16 -2.44 11.07
CA GLY A 42 -9.10 -1.74 11.95
C GLY A 42 -8.61 -0.39 12.48
N ARG A 43 -7.32 -0.11 12.45
CA ARG A 43 -6.78 1.17 12.93
C ARG A 43 -6.98 2.28 11.89
N ARG A 44 -7.32 3.50 12.40
CA ARG A 44 -7.59 4.68 11.57
C ARG A 44 -6.71 5.89 11.90
N ASP A 45 -5.95 5.82 12.98
CA ASP A 45 -5.03 6.90 13.36
C ASP A 45 -3.81 6.95 12.42
N THR A 46 -3.25 8.13 12.28
CA THR A 46 -2.07 8.38 11.45
C THR A 46 -0.85 8.82 12.27
N THR A 47 -0.93 8.72 13.60
CA THR A 47 0.19 9.02 14.48
C THR A 47 1.21 7.89 14.43
N PRO A 48 2.47 8.14 14.07
CA PRO A 48 3.50 7.12 14.13
C PRO A 48 3.74 6.62 15.55
N ASP A 49 4.00 5.32 15.67
CA ASP A 49 4.41 4.68 16.91
C ASP A 49 5.90 4.35 16.87
N GLU A 50 6.68 4.95 17.76
CA GLU A 50 8.13 4.78 17.76
C GLU A 50 8.57 3.35 18.09
N GLN A 51 7.89 2.66 18.99
CA GLN A 51 8.25 1.30 19.36
C GLN A 51 8.05 0.34 18.18
N THR A 52 6.94 0.50 17.46
CA THR A 52 6.68 -0.21 16.21
C THR A 52 7.74 0.12 15.16
N GLY A 53 8.11 1.39 15.05
CA GLY A 53 9.19 1.83 14.17
C GLY A 53 10.52 1.16 14.49
N ARG A 54 10.93 1.12 15.75
CA ARG A 54 12.18 0.46 16.19
C ARG A 54 12.19 -1.02 15.85
N ARG A 55 11.10 -1.75 16.13
CA ARG A 55 10.97 -3.19 15.78
C ARG A 55 11.09 -3.42 14.27
N MET A 56 10.51 -2.54 13.47
CA MET A 56 10.60 -2.61 12.01
C MET A 56 12.02 -2.31 11.52
N LEU A 57 12.73 -1.37 12.13
CA LEU A 57 14.12 -1.08 11.82
C LEU A 57 15.05 -2.24 12.20
N GLU A 58 14.85 -2.89 13.34
CA GLU A 58 15.56 -4.11 13.72
C GLU A 58 15.34 -5.25 12.71
N ALA A 59 14.10 -5.41 12.23
CA ALA A 59 13.82 -6.37 11.16
C ALA A 59 14.53 -5.99 9.86
N ALA A 60 14.58 -4.70 9.51
CA ALA A 60 15.32 -4.22 8.34
C ALA A 60 16.82 -4.53 8.42
N TRP A 61 17.45 -4.34 9.58
CA TRP A 61 18.86 -4.70 9.78
C TRP A 61 19.09 -6.20 9.57
N ARG A 62 18.20 -7.05 10.08
CA ARG A 62 18.28 -8.49 9.84
C ARG A 62 18.16 -8.84 8.35
N VAL A 63 17.21 -8.21 7.66
CA VAL A 63 17.01 -8.40 6.21
C VAL A 63 18.23 -7.97 5.40
N LEU A 64 18.92 -6.93 5.83
CA LEU A 64 20.14 -6.44 5.18
C LEU A 64 21.40 -7.26 5.57
N GLY A 65 21.32 -8.15 6.55
CA GLY A 65 22.48 -8.88 7.08
C GLY A 65 23.50 -7.96 7.74
N ARG A 66 23.07 -6.85 8.35
CA ARG A 66 23.93 -5.84 8.98
C ARG A 66 23.64 -5.70 10.46
N SER A 67 24.64 -5.29 11.22
CA SER A 67 24.47 -4.93 12.62
C SER A 67 23.63 -3.66 12.75
N PRO A 68 22.78 -3.56 13.79
CA PRO A 68 22.00 -2.35 14.05
C PRO A 68 22.90 -1.13 14.22
N GLN A 69 22.48 -0.03 13.61
CA GLN A 69 23.14 1.27 13.73
C GLN A 69 22.11 2.33 14.07
N SER A 70 22.53 3.41 14.73
CA SER A 70 21.70 4.59 14.91
C SER A 70 21.44 5.25 13.57
N LEU A 71 20.20 5.61 13.33
CA LEU A 71 19.73 6.19 12.07
C LEU A 71 18.80 7.37 12.36
N ASP A 72 19.05 8.47 11.65
CA ASP A 72 18.02 9.51 11.51
C ASP A 72 16.94 9.00 10.55
N ILE A 73 15.79 8.66 11.13
CA ILE A 73 14.66 8.09 10.40
C ILE A 73 13.36 8.79 10.80
N GLN A 74 12.66 9.30 9.80
CA GLN A 74 11.35 9.90 9.99
C GLN A 74 10.26 8.84 9.86
N TRP A 75 9.52 8.59 10.92
CA TRP A 75 8.36 7.69 10.89
C TRP A 75 7.14 8.39 10.30
N ARG A 76 6.40 7.67 9.48
CA ARG A 76 5.14 8.12 8.88
C ARG A 76 4.12 7.00 8.97
N ALA A 77 2.87 7.37 9.24
CA ALA A 77 1.76 6.43 9.24
C ALA A 77 0.63 6.95 8.33
N GLY A 78 -0.09 6.02 7.72
CA GLY A 78 -1.24 6.33 6.88
C GLY A 78 -2.24 5.19 6.87
N VAL A 79 -3.47 5.49 6.48
CA VAL A 79 -4.55 4.51 6.42
C VAL A 79 -4.84 4.15 4.97
N ARG A 80 -4.88 2.86 4.69
CA ARG A 80 -5.26 2.28 3.40
C ARG A 80 -6.68 1.74 3.49
N GLY A 81 -7.47 1.92 2.44
CA GLY A 81 -8.70 1.19 2.25
C GLY A 81 -8.43 -0.25 1.81
N ALA A 82 -9.23 -1.18 2.30
CA ALA A 82 -9.24 -2.56 1.83
C ALA A 82 -10.67 -3.11 1.84
N THR A 83 -10.98 -3.92 0.88
CA THR A 83 -12.20 -4.73 0.77
C THR A 83 -12.06 -6.03 1.57
N ALA A 84 -13.14 -6.76 1.74
CA ALA A 84 -13.14 -8.04 2.44
C ALA A 84 -12.31 -9.10 1.70
N ASP A 85 -12.40 -9.10 0.37
CA ASP A 85 -11.67 -10.02 -0.51
C ASP A 85 -10.24 -9.57 -0.85
N GLY A 86 -9.87 -8.34 -0.48
CA GLY A 86 -8.55 -7.76 -0.73
C GLY A 86 -8.33 -7.23 -2.15
N LEU A 87 -9.32 -7.31 -3.04
CA LEU A 87 -9.28 -6.74 -4.39
C LEU A 87 -9.76 -5.29 -4.38
N PRO A 88 -9.24 -4.40 -5.24
CA PRO A 88 -9.76 -3.04 -5.36
C PRO A 88 -11.20 -3.02 -5.88
N LEU A 89 -11.83 -1.87 -5.76
CA LEU A 89 -13.11 -1.55 -6.37
C LEU A 89 -12.84 -0.71 -7.62
N ALA A 90 -13.34 -1.13 -8.79
CA ALA A 90 -13.24 -0.38 -10.03
C ALA A 90 -14.51 -0.57 -10.87
N GLY A 91 -15.34 0.47 -10.96
CA GLY A 91 -16.59 0.42 -11.72
C GLY A 91 -17.68 1.29 -11.10
N PRO A 92 -18.94 1.12 -11.53
CA PRO A 92 -20.07 1.90 -11.05
C PRO A 92 -20.35 1.61 -9.56
N ALA A 93 -20.78 2.64 -8.84
CA ALA A 93 -21.23 2.49 -7.47
C ALA A 93 -22.56 1.69 -7.44
N PRO A 94 -22.77 0.81 -6.43
CA PRO A 94 -23.99 0.00 -6.36
C PRO A 94 -25.29 0.83 -6.35
N ASP A 95 -25.24 1.99 -5.71
CA ASP A 95 -26.43 2.83 -5.47
C ASP A 95 -26.44 4.12 -6.31
N GLY A 96 -25.56 4.24 -7.31
CA GLY A 96 -25.39 5.51 -8.05
C GLY A 96 -25.23 5.33 -9.55
N GLU A 97 -26.19 5.86 -10.33
CA GLU A 97 -26.16 5.77 -11.79
C GLU A 97 -25.04 6.58 -12.46
N SER A 98 -24.47 7.57 -11.74
CA SER A 98 -23.47 8.49 -12.28
C SER A 98 -22.17 8.52 -11.47
N LEU A 99 -22.01 7.65 -10.48
CA LEU A 99 -20.82 7.57 -9.63
C LEU A 99 -19.98 6.35 -9.99
N PHE A 100 -18.73 6.58 -10.31
CA PHE A 100 -17.74 5.52 -10.56
C PHE A 100 -16.67 5.53 -9.49
N MET A 101 -16.20 4.34 -9.11
CA MET A 101 -15.23 4.15 -8.06
C MET A 101 -13.93 3.54 -8.60
N ALA A 102 -12.79 4.01 -8.07
CA ALA A 102 -11.48 3.38 -8.19
C ALA A 102 -10.83 3.43 -6.80
N LEU A 103 -11.13 2.47 -5.93
CA LEU A 103 -10.86 2.54 -4.50
C LEU A 103 -10.22 1.26 -3.94
N ALA A 104 -9.71 1.39 -2.71
CA ALA A 104 -9.28 0.28 -1.85
C ALA A 104 -8.22 -0.65 -2.45
N PRO A 105 -7.17 -0.16 -3.13
CA PRO A 105 -6.14 -1.01 -3.71
C PRO A 105 -5.22 -1.63 -2.64
N ARG A 106 -5.47 -1.40 -1.36
CA ARG A 106 -4.71 -1.89 -0.21
C ARG A 106 -3.21 -1.57 -0.33
N ARG A 107 -2.41 -2.45 -0.92
CA ARG A 107 -0.96 -2.27 -1.16
C ARG A 107 -0.59 -2.31 -2.64
N ASN A 108 -1.54 -2.65 -3.49
CA ASN A 108 -1.32 -2.95 -4.90
C ASN A 108 -1.72 -1.81 -5.84
N GLY A 109 -1.82 -0.56 -5.33
CA GLY A 109 -2.26 0.59 -6.13
C GLY A 109 -1.40 0.83 -7.37
N TRP A 110 -0.09 0.72 -7.26
CA TRP A 110 0.81 0.86 -8.41
C TRP A 110 0.68 -0.29 -9.41
N LEU A 111 0.44 -1.50 -8.94
CA LEU A 111 0.30 -2.69 -9.80
C LEU A 111 -1.07 -2.74 -10.48
N LEU A 112 -2.15 -2.52 -9.73
CA LEU A 112 -3.53 -2.67 -10.20
C LEU A 112 -4.17 -1.36 -10.65
N GLY A 113 -3.53 -0.23 -10.41
CA GLY A 113 -4.04 1.09 -10.80
C GLY A 113 -4.36 1.21 -12.29
N PRO A 114 -3.47 0.79 -13.21
CA PRO A 114 -3.76 0.84 -14.64
C PRO A 114 -4.98 -0.01 -15.04
N LEU A 115 -5.12 -1.23 -14.50
CA LEU A 115 -6.28 -2.08 -14.75
C LEU A 115 -7.58 -1.46 -14.19
N ALA A 116 -7.53 -0.95 -12.95
CA ALA A 116 -8.67 -0.30 -12.32
C ALA A 116 -9.09 0.97 -13.09
N GLY A 117 -8.12 1.76 -13.54
CA GLY A 117 -8.37 2.95 -14.34
C GLY A 117 -9.00 2.62 -15.70
N ALA A 118 -8.49 1.62 -16.39
CA ALA A 118 -9.05 1.15 -17.66
C ALA A 118 -10.49 0.64 -17.47
N ALA A 119 -10.75 -0.15 -16.43
CA ALA A 119 -12.08 -0.65 -16.13
C ALA A 119 -13.08 0.49 -15.89
N VAL A 120 -12.69 1.50 -15.12
CA VAL A 120 -13.55 2.68 -14.88
C VAL A 120 -13.82 3.45 -16.19
N ALA A 121 -12.81 3.63 -17.03
CA ALA A 121 -12.96 4.29 -18.32
C ALA A 121 -13.94 3.52 -19.24
N ASP A 122 -13.83 2.20 -19.32
CA ASP A 122 -14.73 1.36 -20.10
C ASP A 122 -16.18 1.50 -19.61
N TRP A 123 -16.42 1.48 -18.30
CA TRP A 123 -17.75 1.70 -17.73
C TRP A 123 -18.32 3.08 -18.07
N ILE A 124 -17.51 4.15 -17.97
CA ILE A 124 -17.94 5.51 -18.29
C ILE A 124 -18.32 5.62 -19.78
N GLU A 125 -17.59 4.96 -20.66
CA GLU A 125 -17.84 4.98 -22.10
C GLU A 125 -18.86 3.92 -22.55
N GLY A 126 -19.50 3.22 -21.63
CA GLY A 126 -20.50 2.19 -21.94
C GLY A 126 -19.95 0.91 -22.59
N ARG A 127 -18.64 0.69 -22.46
CA ARG A 127 -18.00 -0.56 -22.90
C ARG A 127 -17.95 -1.59 -21.79
N ALA A 128 -17.91 -2.85 -22.14
CA ALA A 128 -17.64 -3.91 -21.18
C ALA A 128 -16.14 -3.86 -20.80
N PRO A 129 -15.78 -3.84 -19.51
CA PRO A 129 -14.40 -3.91 -19.08
C PRO A 129 -13.79 -5.29 -19.43
N SER A 130 -12.46 -5.36 -19.44
CA SER A 130 -11.76 -6.62 -19.71
C SER A 130 -12.18 -7.72 -18.72
N PRO A 131 -12.11 -9.01 -19.09
CA PRO A 131 -12.42 -10.12 -18.18
C PRO A 131 -11.65 -10.07 -16.86
N ASP A 132 -10.38 -9.66 -16.90
CA ASP A 132 -9.54 -9.53 -15.70
C ASP A 132 -10.05 -8.44 -14.74
N ALA A 133 -10.80 -7.45 -15.23
CA ALA A 133 -11.36 -6.37 -14.44
C ALA A 133 -12.73 -6.71 -13.84
N HIS A 134 -13.41 -7.78 -14.26
CA HIS A 134 -14.72 -8.17 -13.74
C HIS A 134 -14.70 -8.44 -12.24
N ALA A 135 -13.61 -9.00 -11.71
CA ALA A 135 -13.41 -9.22 -10.28
C ALA A 135 -13.29 -7.91 -9.46
N LEU A 136 -13.15 -6.76 -10.12
CA LEU A 136 -13.04 -5.45 -9.48
C LEU A 136 -14.38 -4.73 -9.38
N ASP A 137 -15.45 -5.23 -9.98
CA ASP A 137 -16.78 -4.61 -9.98
C ASP A 137 -17.26 -4.38 -8.53
N PRO A 138 -17.59 -3.14 -8.14
CA PRO A 138 -18.09 -2.84 -6.80
C PRO A 138 -19.37 -3.60 -6.41
N ARG A 139 -20.18 -3.98 -7.38
CA ARG A 139 -21.46 -4.69 -7.20
C ARG A 139 -21.32 -6.17 -6.84
N ARG A 140 -20.05 -6.66 -6.69
CA ARG A 140 -19.77 -8.01 -6.21
C ARG A 140 -20.02 -8.22 -4.69
N PHE A 141 -20.37 -7.15 -3.97
CA PHE A 141 -20.73 -7.20 -2.54
C PHE A 141 -22.22 -7.03 -2.29
#